data_d0572da4d917b18e5a5d5632ed5908c7
#
_entry.id   d0572da4d917b18e5a5d5632ed5908c7
#
_cell.length_a   1.000
_cell.length_b   1.000
_cell.length_c   1.000
_cell.angle_alpha   90.00
_cell.angle_beta   90.00
_cell.angle_gamma   90.00
#
_symmetry.space_group_name_H-M   'P 1'
#
loop_
_entity.id
_entity.type
_entity.pdbx_description
1 polymer ?
#
loop_
_entity_poly.entity_id
_entity_poly.type
_entity_poly.pdbx_seq_one_letter_code
_entity_poly.pdbx_strand_id
1 'polypeptide(L)'
;QRGVKFPCDALFRDGRLIAWLCPCREQANLLVRDGFEEYTPLALWKDYAARPLYGVSMLGTFHMPMRDGVELAADVYLPEGAPLPVPALLVRTPYDKDDGAQTYFRYVRRGYAVVVQDVRGRNESGGEWLPHYYEVEDGDDTLTWVGTQEWCDGSVGMLGGSYLGYTQWCAAALGNPHLKAMISVVTAGTAFADGPLHGGCFSSGGFAWNFAMTKRRFAPERMDRADWDEILDIRPLEDIGQKALGEDVPFIRKMLAHPCEDSFW
;
A
#
# COMPACT_ATOMS: atom_id res chain seq x y z
N GLN A 1 12.89 -20.74 -12.78
CA GLN A 1 11.98 -19.60 -12.60
C GLN A 1 12.66 -18.54 -11.73
N ARG A 2 13.01 -17.40 -12.31
CA ARG A 2 13.57 -16.28 -11.54
C ARG A 2 12.43 -15.64 -10.75
N GLY A 3 12.58 -15.53 -9.42
CA GLY A 3 11.68 -14.76 -8.55
C GLY A 3 10.63 -15.54 -7.77
N VAL A 4 10.60 -16.87 -7.84
CA VAL A 4 9.71 -17.65 -6.96
C VAL A 4 10.36 -17.79 -5.58
N LYS A 5 9.82 -17.10 -4.58
CA LYS A 5 10.28 -17.17 -3.19
C LYS A 5 9.83 -18.43 -2.46
N PHE A 6 8.78 -19.08 -2.96
CA PHE A 6 8.17 -20.25 -2.33
C PHE A 6 8.17 -21.43 -3.29
N PRO A 7 8.32 -22.67 -2.80
CA PRO A 7 8.23 -23.84 -3.64
C PRO A 7 6.86 -23.93 -4.31
N CYS A 8 6.85 -24.41 -5.55
CA CYS A 8 5.60 -24.70 -6.26
C CYS A 8 5.28 -26.18 -6.07
N ASP A 9 4.02 -26.48 -5.83
CA ASP A 9 3.51 -27.85 -5.77
C ASP A 9 2.98 -28.26 -7.13
N ALA A 10 3.38 -29.46 -7.58
CA ALA A 10 2.91 -30.05 -8.83
C ALA A 10 2.17 -31.37 -8.49
N LEU A 11 0.92 -31.44 -8.86
CA LEU A 11 0.10 -32.64 -8.66
C LEU A 11 0.06 -33.46 -9.94
N PHE A 12 0.41 -34.74 -9.82
CA PHE A 12 0.40 -35.68 -10.93
C PHE A 12 -0.60 -36.81 -10.67
N ARG A 13 -1.27 -37.24 -11.75
CA ARG A 13 -2.08 -38.46 -11.77
C ARG A 13 -1.76 -39.24 -13.03
N ASP A 14 -1.51 -40.53 -12.90
CA ASP A 14 -1.14 -41.41 -14.00
C ASP A 14 -0.02 -40.86 -14.91
N GLY A 15 1.02 -40.28 -14.27
CA GLY A 15 2.16 -39.67 -14.94
C GLY A 15 1.87 -38.34 -15.65
N ARG A 16 0.66 -37.79 -15.54
CA ARG A 16 0.29 -36.51 -16.14
C ARG A 16 0.18 -35.40 -15.09
N LEU A 17 0.71 -34.23 -15.39
CA LEU A 17 0.51 -33.03 -14.57
C LEU A 17 -0.95 -32.60 -14.63
N ILE A 18 -1.66 -32.60 -13.50
CA ILE A 18 -3.07 -32.23 -13.41
C ILE A 18 -3.30 -30.91 -12.72
N ALA A 19 -2.39 -30.49 -11.83
CA ALA A 19 -2.45 -29.16 -11.23
C ALA A 19 -1.05 -28.66 -10.82
N TRP A 20 -0.92 -27.35 -10.82
CA TRP A 20 0.29 -26.65 -10.37
C TRP A 20 -0.13 -25.48 -9.48
N LEU A 21 0.31 -25.48 -8.22
CA LEU A 21 0.11 -24.42 -7.25
C LEU A 21 1.41 -23.64 -7.03
N CYS A 22 1.38 -22.37 -7.36
CA CYS A 22 2.49 -21.44 -7.14
C CYS A 22 2.10 -20.37 -6.11
N PRO A 23 2.51 -20.50 -4.86
CA PRO A 23 2.37 -19.42 -3.88
C PRO A 23 3.24 -18.21 -4.31
N CYS A 24 2.67 -17.02 -4.28
CA CYS A 24 3.37 -15.78 -4.58
C CYS A 24 2.89 -14.70 -3.62
N ARG A 25 3.66 -14.45 -2.56
CA ARG A 25 3.33 -13.47 -1.50
C ARG A 25 1.92 -13.72 -0.93
N GLU A 26 0.99 -12.80 -1.20
CA GLU A 26 -0.40 -12.80 -0.71
C GLU A 26 -1.37 -13.60 -1.62
N GLN A 27 -0.87 -14.17 -2.69
CA GLN A 27 -1.65 -14.86 -3.70
C GLN A 27 -1.09 -16.26 -3.95
N ALA A 28 -1.96 -17.17 -4.36
CA ALA A 28 -1.56 -18.44 -4.91
C ALA A 28 -2.13 -18.58 -6.31
N ASN A 29 -1.29 -18.81 -7.30
CA ASN A 29 -1.72 -19.14 -8.64
C ASN A 29 -1.90 -20.64 -8.74
N LEU A 30 -3.14 -21.06 -9.02
CA LEU A 30 -3.48 -22.45 -9.24
C LEU A 30 -3.85 -22.66 -10.71
N LEU A 31 -3.02 -23.41 -11.41
CA LEU A 31 -3.31 -23.91 -12.74
C LEU A 31 -3.84 -25.33 -12.62
N VAL A 32 -5.02 -25.60 -13.17
CA VAL A 32 -5.67 -26.90 -13.13
C VAL A 32 -5.99 -27.34 -14.54
N ARG A 33 -5.74 -28.59 -14.84
CA ARG A 33 -6.19 -29.20 -16.10
C ARG A 33 -7.71 -29.41 -16.04
N ASP A 34 -8.40 -29.04 -17.09
CA ASP A 34 -9.84 -29.19 -17.21
C ASP A 34 -10.29 -30.64 -16.88
N GLY A 35 -11.30 -30.74 -16.02
CA GLY A 35 -11.86 -32.02 -15.54
C GLY A 35 -11.11 -32.63 -14.34
N PHE A 36 -10.15 -31.88 -13.73
CA PHE A 36 -9.41 -32.32 -12.54
C PHE A 36 -9.56 -31.38 -11.35
N GLU A 37 -10.51 -30.47 -11.39
CA GLU A 37 -10.77 -29.46 -10.35
C GLU A 37 -11.07 -30.11 -8.99
N GLU A 38 -11.70 -31.27 -8.98
CA GLU A 38 -12.04 -32.03 -7.77
C GLU A 38 -10.83 -32.45 -6.93
N TYR A 39 -9.64 -32.55 -7.55
CA TYR A 39 -8.41 -32.92 -6.87
C TYR A 39 -7.63 -31.73 -6.30
N THR A 40 -8.21 -30.56 -6.31
CA THR A 40 -7.57 -29.31 -5.91
C THR A 40 -8.36 -28.61 -4.81
N PRO A 41 -7.76 -27.61 -4.10
CA PRO A 41 -8.50 -26.79 -3.13
C PRO A 41 -9.77 -26.14 -3.67
N LEU A 42 -9.92 -25.99 -5.00
CA LEU A 42 -11.13 -25.44 -5.60
C LEU A 42 -12.38 -26.26 -5.26
N ALA A 43 -12.26 -27.58 -5.16
CA ALA A 43 -13.37 -28.45 -4.77
C ALA A 43 -13.81 -28.18 -3.31
N LEU A 44 -12.85 -27.94 -2.41
CA LEU A 44 -13.10 -27.62 -1.00
C LEU A 44 -13.69 -26.21 -0.82
N TRP A 45 -13.33 -25.28 -1.69
CA TRP A 45 -13.72 -23.86 -1.57
C TRP A 45 -14.88 -23.46 -2.47
N LYS A 46 -15.41 -24.41 -3.24
CA LYS A 46 -16.52 -24.19 -4.15
C LYS A 46 -17.70 -23.47 -3.49
N ASP A 47 -18.01 -23.86 -2.26
CA ASP A 47 -19.14 -23.30 -1.50
C ASP A 47 -18.78 -22.01 -0.73
N TYR A 48 -17.48 -21.72 -0.59
CA TYR A 48 -16.96 -20.55 0.11
C TYR A 48 -16.46 -19.45 -0.85
N ALA A 49 -16.38 -19.75 -2.14
CA ALA A 49 -15.97 -18.76 -3.14
C ALA A 49 -17.04 -17.67 -3.26
N ALA A 50 -16.76 -16.50 -2.69
CA ALA A 50 -17.63 -15.36 -2.84
C ALA A 50 -17.72 -14.96 -4.32
N ARG A 51 -18.90 -15.11 -4.91
CA ARG A 51 -19.15 -14.70 -6.29
C ARG A 51 -19.21 -13.19 -6.40
N PRO A 52 -18.74 -12.59 -7.49
CA PRO A 52 -19.02 -11.19 -7.80
C PRO A 52 -20.53 -10.97 -7.84
N LEU A 53 -21.01 -9.98 -7.11
CA LEU A 53 -22.44 -9.63 -7.05
C LEU A 53 -22.75 -8.40 -7.89
N TYR A 54 -21.76 -7.49 -8.04
CA TYR A 54 -21.94 -6.16 -8.61
C TYR A 54 -20.89 -5.87 -9.67
N GLY A 55 -21.16 -4.88 -10.52
CA GLY A 55 -20.18 -4.26 -11.39
C GLY A 55 -19.26 -3.32 -10.62
N VAL A 56 -18.37 -2.63 -11.34
CA VAL A 56 -17.48 -1.60 -10.79
C VAL A 56 -17.75 -0.31 -11.55
N SER A 57 -18.14 0.73 -10.83
CA SER A 57 -18.31 2.07 -11.37
C SER A 57 -17.34 3.03 -10.67
N MET A 58 -16.57 3.79 -11.41
CA MET A 58 -15.78 4.88 -10.86
C MET A 58 -16.68 6.11 -10.68
N LEU A 59 -16.81 6.57 -9.44
CA LEU A 59 -17.56 7.79 -9.11
C LEU A 59 -16.79 9.05 -9.57
N GLY A 60 -15.47 9.04 -9.41
CA GLY A 60 -14.59 10.14 -9.80
C GLY A 60 -13.35 10.23 -8.93
N THR A 61 -12.50 11.20 -9.26
CA THR A 61 -11.37 11.65 -8.46
C THR A 61 -11.79 12.85 -7.60
N PHE A 62 -11.49 12.79 -6.31
CA PHE A 62 -11.83 13.81 -5.33
C PHE A 62 -10.56 14.39 -4.72
N HIS A 63 -10.55 15.69 -4.49
CA HIS A 63 -9.53 16.39 -3.72
C HIS A 63 -10.08 16.64 -2.32
N MET A 64 -9.60 15.84 -1.37
CA MET A 64 -10.07 15.84 0.01
C MET A 64 -9.30 16.88 0.81
N PRO A 65 -9.96 17.89 1.39
CA PRO A 65 -9.27 18.89 2.21
C PRO A 65 -8.87 18.28 3.56
N MET A 66 -7.60 18.41 3.92
CA MET A 66 -7.08 18.10 5.25
C MET A 66 -7.26 19.30 6.18
N ARG A 67 -7.15 19.11 7.49
CA ARG A 67 -7.35 20.14 8.52
C ARG A 67 -6.44 21.37 8.38
N ASP A 68 -5.30 21.22 7.71
CA ASP A 68 -4.34 22.28 7.42
C ASP A 68 -4.53 22.95 6.04
N GLY A 69 -5.58 22.54 5.31
CA GLY A 69 -5.93 23.08 3.99
C GLY A 69 -5.19 22.44 2.82
N VAL A 70 -4.32 21.45 3.04
CA VAL A 70 -3.76 20.65 1.95
C VAL A 70 -4.83 19.73 1.39
N GLU A 71 -4.88 19.56 0.08
CA GLU A 71 -5.83 18.65 -0.58
C GLU A 71 -5.13 17.35 -1.01
N LEU A 72 -5.73 16.20 -0.67
CA LEU A 72 -5.25 14.88 -1.07
C LEU A 72 -6.17 14.27 -2.11
N ALA A 73 -5.58 13.76 -3.20
CA ALA A 73 -6.32 13.18 -4.31
C ALA A 73 -6.69 11.72 -4.02
N ALA A 74 -7.94 11.38 -4.28
CA ALA A 74 -8.43 10.01 -4.11
C ALA A 74 -9.45 9.63 -5.19
N ASP A 75 -9.38 8.41 -5.65
CA ASP A 75 -10.36 7.81 -6.54
C ASP A 75 -11.38 6.99 -5.75
N VAL A 76 -12.64 7.16 -6.10
CA VAL A 76 -13.76 6.46 -5.47
C VAL A 76 -14.41 5.51 -6.46
N TYR A 77 -14.52 4.24 -6.07
CA TYR A 77 -15.16 3.17 -6.84
C TYR A 77 -16.35 2.62 -6.08
N LEU A 78 -17.52 2.55 -6.74
CA LEU A 78 -18.77 2.07 -6.15
C LEU A 78 -19.22 0.76 -6.79
N PRO A 79 -19.90 -0.12 -6.01
CA PRO A 79 -20.49 -1.34 -6.54
C PRO A 79 -21.71 -1.01 -7.41
N GLU A 80 -21.56 -1.14 -8.72
CA GLU A 80 -22.62 -0.86 -9.69
C GLU A 80 -23.81 -1.81 -9.49
N GLY A 81 -24.97 -1.24 -9.25
CA GLY A 81 -26.22 -1.97 -9.01
C GLY A 81 -26.45 -2.38 -7.55
N ALA A 82 -25.54 -2.04 -6.62
CA ALA A 82 -25.79 -2.23 -5.19
C ALA A 82 -26.71 -1.14 -4.63
N PRO A 83 -27.57 -1.47 -3.65
CA PRO A 83 -28.28 -0.43 -2.88
C PRO A 83 -27.28 0.35 -2.02
N LEU A 84 -27.30 1.68 -2.13
CA LEU A 84 -26.48 2.57 -1.29
C LEU A 84 -27.30 3.05 -0.08
N PRO A 85 -26.63 3.38 1.06
CA PRO A 85 -25.17 3.39 1.28
C PRO A 85 -24.58 2.01 1.56
N VAL A 86 -23.26 1.87 1.38
CA VAL A 86 -22.49 0.63 1.60
C VAL A 86 -21.26 0.91 2.49
N PRO A 87 -20.67 -0.11 3.16
CA PRO A 87 -19.41 0.06 3.85
C PRO A 87 -18.27 0.39 2.87
N ALA A 88 -17.31 1.18 3.32
CA ALA A 88 -16.16 1.59 2.51
C ALA A 88 -14.87 0.87 2.92
N LEU A 89 -13.97 0.71 1.95
CA LEU A 89 -12.58 0.30 2.15
C LEU A 89 -11.66 1.42 1.67
N LEU A 90 -10.80 1.89 2.56
CA LEU A 90 -9.83 2.94 2.29
C LEU A 90 -8.43 2.34 2.15
N VAL A 91 -7.75 2.75 1.09
CA VAL A 91 -6.33 2.45 0.82
C VAL A 91 -5.60 3.78 0.66
N ARG A 92 -4.56 4.02 1.47
CA ARG A 92 -3.69 5.19 1.35
C ARG A 92 -2.31 4.75 0.89
N THR A 93 -1.85 5.28 -0.25
CA THR A 93 -0.66 4.79 -0.95
C THR A 93 0.30 5.92 -1.34
N PRO A 94 1.63 5.73 -1.20
CA PRO A 94 2.63 6.63 -1.75
C PRO A 94 3.03 6.27 -3.19
N TYR A 95 2.49 5.17 -3.75
CA TYR A 95 2.99 4.56 -5.00
C TYR A 95 2.22 4.93 -6.27
N ASP A 96 1.07 5.46 -6.18
CA ASP A 96 0.12 5.94 -7.18
C ASP A 96 -1.25 5.25 -6.99
N LYS A 97 -2.31 6.05 -6.82
CA LYS A 97 -3.67 5.55 -6.68
C LYS A 97 -4.15 4.82 -7.94
N ASP A 98 -3.62 5.20 -9.11
CA ASP A 98 -4.02 4.64 -10.40
C ASP A 98 -3.40 3.25 -10.64
N ASP A 99 -2.16 3.03 -10.17
CA ASP A 99 -1.41 1.79 -10.46
C ASP A 99 -1.97 0.55 -9.74
N GLY A 100 -2.65 0.70 -8.63
CA GLY A 100 -3.08 -0.41 -7.78
C GLY A 100 -4.60 -0.62 -7.70
N ALA A 101 -5.40 0.32 -8.22
CA ALA A 101 -6.85 0.33 -8.02
C ALA A 101 -7.55 -0.98 -8.41
N GLN A 102 -7.14 -1.60 -9.51
CA GLN A 102 -7.74 -2.85 -10.01
C GLN A 102 -7.61 -4.02 -9.02
N THR A 103 -6.58 -4.03 -8.18
CA THR A 103 -6.37 -5.03 -7.13
C THR A 103 -7.54 -5.05 -6.14
N TYR A 104 -8.17 -3.89 -5.95
CA TYR A 104 -9.27 -3.71 -4.99
C TYR A 104 -10.66 -3.90 -5.59
N PHE A 105 -10.80 -4.01 -6.92
CA PHE A 105 -12.09 -4.21 -7.58
C PHE A 105 -12.82 -5.49 -7.14
N ARG A 106 -12.09 -6.49 -6.66
CA ARG A 106 -12.68 -7.67 -6.03
C ARG A 106 -13.58 -7.35 -4.83
N TYR A 107 -13.28 -6.27 -4.10
CA TYR A 107 -14.09 -5.81 -2.97
C TYR A 107 -15.28 -4.99 -3.45
N VAL A 108 -15.08 -4.13 -4.44
CA VAL A 108 -16.18 -3.38 -5.07
C VAL A 108 -17.25 -4.35 -5.57
N ARG A 109 -16.84 -5.42 -6.27
CA ARG A 109 -17.74 -6.46 -6.77
C ARG A 109 -18.46 -7.25 -5.68
N ARG A 110 -18.10 -7.06 -4.41
CA ARG A 110 -18.74 -7.68 -3.23
C ARG A 110 -19.57 -6.72 -2.40
N GLY A 111 -19.77 -5.50 -2.88
CA GLY A 111 -20.65 -4.51 -2.26
C GLY A 111 -19.95 -3.52 -1.33
N TYR A 112 -18.64 -3.36 -1.43
CA TYR A 112 -17.91 -2.29 -0.74
C TYR A 112 -17.68 -1.11 -1.68
N ALA A 113 -17.81 0.10 -1.19
CA ALA A 113 -17.16 1.24 -1.81
C ALA A 113 -15.63 1.11 -1.60
N VAL A 114 -14.83 1.48 -2.58
CA VAL A 114 -13.36 1.49 -2.45
C VAL A 114 -12.84 2.89 -2.73
N VAL A 115 -12.03 3.40 -1.83
CA VAL A 115 -11.35 4.69 -1.93
C VAL A 115 -9.85 4.43 -1.96
N VAL A 116 -9.17 4.86 -3.01
CA VAL A 116 -7.71 4.77 -3.14
C VAL A 116 -7.15 6.18 -3.17
N GLN A 117 -6.37 6.55 -2.15
CA GLN A 117 -5.84 7.90 -1.96
C GLN A 117 -4.32 7.93 -2.09
N ASP A 118 -3.81 8.88 -2.86
CA ASP A 118 -2.40 9.26 -2.80
C ASP A 118 -2.11 9.97 -1.48
N VAL A 119 -1.07 9.54 -0.76
CA VAL A 119 -0.64 10.25 0.45
C VAL A 119 -0.05 11.63 0.11
N ARG A 120 0.05 12.49 1.10
CA ARG A 120 0.55 13.88 0.99
C ARG A 120 1.87 13.96 0.21
N GLY A 121 1.95 14.91 -0.73
CA GLY A 121 3.13 15.17 -1.55
C GLY A 121 3.44 14.12 -2.62
N ARG A 122 2.56 13.13 -2.80
CA ARG A 122 2.72 12.08 -3.81
C ARG A 122 1.71 12.26 -4.96
N ASN A 123 2.15 11.90 -6.17
CA ASN A 123 1.33 11.86 -7.39
C ASN A 123 0.41 13.08 -7.57
N GLU A 124 -0.90 12.94 -7.40
CA GLU A 124 -1.86 14.04 -7.56
C GLU A 124 -2.19 14.78 -6.25
N SER A 125 -1.79 14.25 -5.09
CA SER A 125 -1.99 14.90 -3.80
C SER A 125 -1.10 16.13 -3.60
N GLY A 126 -1.66 17.15 -2.98
CA GLY A 126 -0.95 18.36 -2.59
C GLY A 126 0.05 18.16 -1.44
N GLY A 127 0.68 19.26 -1.04
CA GLY A 127 1.62 19.31 0.07
C GLY A 127 3.03 18.82 -0.26
N GLU A 128 3.84 18.70 0.77
CA GLU A 128 5.22 18.26 0.69
C GLU A 128 5.36 16.81 1.16
N TRP A 129 6.16 16.03 0.44
CA TRP A 129 6.46 14.66 0.81
C TRP A 129 7.47 14.60 1.96
N LEU A 130 7.05 14.03 3.07
CA LEU A 130 7.91 13.60 4.17
C LEU A 130 7.41 12.24 4.64
N PRO A 131 8.16 11.16 4.37
CA PRO A 131 7.73 9.80 4.67
C PRO A 131 7.32 9.63 6.14
N HIS A 132 6.18 9.00 6.37
CA HIS A 132 5.64 8.63 7.68
C HIS A 132 5.15 9.77 8.58
N TYR A 133 5.41 11.03 8.23
CA TYR A 133 5.24 12.16 9.14
C TYR A 133 3.78 12.64 9.29
N TYR A 134 3.05 12.76 8.19
CA TYR A 134 1.70 13.36 8.19
C TYR A 134 0.56 12.32 8.30
N GLU A 135 0.88 11.05 8.44
CA GLU A 135 -0.09 9.97 8.24
C GLU A 135 -1.18 9.89 9.30
N VAL A 136 -0.94 10.44 10.50
CA VAL A 136 -1.91 10.44 11.62
C VAL A 136 -3.08 11.36 11.32
N GLU A 137 -2.80 12.64 11.12
CA GLU A 137 -3.83 13.66 10.88
C GLU A 137 -4.50 13.47 9.51
N ASP A 138 -3.72 13.22 8.46
CA ASP A 138 -4.25 12.97 7.13
C ASP A 138 -5.13 11.71 7.09
N GLY A 139 -4.77 10.69 7.85
CA GLY A 139 -5.54 9.46 7.97
C GLY A 139 -6.88 9.70 8.67
N ASP A 140 -6.88 10.46 9.75
CA ASP A 140 -8.08 10.82 10.52
C ASP A 140 -9.05 11.69 9.68
N ASP A 141 -8.52 12.71 9.01
CA ASP A 141 -9.30 13.59 8.14
C ASP A 141 -9.92 12.81 6.98
N THR A 142 -9.14 11.92 6.36
CA THR A 142 -9.62 11.07 5.27
C THR A 142 -10.72 10.10 5.74
N LEU A 143 -10.56 9.46 6.91
CA LEU A 143 -11.58 8.58 7.48
C LEU A 143 -12.88 9.33 7.73
N THR A 144 -12.80 10.56 8.25
CA THR A 144 -13.94 11.42 8.49
C THR A 144 -14.63 11.80 7.17
N TRP A 145 -13.84 12.20 6.17
CA TRP A 145 -14.38 12.54 4.86
C TRP A 145 -15.11 11.35 4.23
N VAL A 146 -14.49 10.15 4.22
CA VAL A 146 -15.09 8.94 3.65
C VAL A 146 -16.36 8.53 4.40
N GLY A 147 -16.28 8.50 5.75
CA GLY A 147 -17.36 8.03 6.58
C GLY A 147 -18.61 8.91 6.58
N THR A 148 -18.48 10.17 6.13
CA THR A 148 -19.60 11.14 6.04
C THR A 148 -20.22 11.27 4.65
N GLN A 149 -19.71 10.53 3.66
CA GLN A 149 -20.26 10.56 2.30
C GLN A 149 -21.62 9.87 2.22
N GLU A 150 -22.52 10.37 1.38
CA GLU A 150 -23.88 9.81 1.20
C GLU A 150 -23.89 8.35 0.70
N TRP A 151 -22.82 7.92 0.00
CA TRP A 151 -22.66 6.55 -0.48
C TRP A 151 -22.06 5.60 0.54
N CYS A 152 -21.54 6.12 1.69
CA CYS A 152 -20.93 5.34 2.76
C CYS A 152 -21.92 5.18 3.93
N ASP A 153 -22.02 3.99 4.49
CA ASP A 153 -22.87 3.71 5.67
C ASP A 153 -22.25 4.16 7.01
N GLY A 154 -21.14 4.88 6.95
CA GLY A 154 -20.38 5.35 8.12
C GLY A 154 -19.35 4.34 8.63
N SER A 155 -19.23 3.16 7.99
CA SER A 155 -18.27 2.13 8.37
C SER A 155 -17.13 2.09 7.35
N VAL A 156 -15.90 2.33 7.83
CA VAL A 156 -14.70 2.32 6.98
C VAL A 156 -13.74 1.25 7.49
N GLY A 157 -13.33 0.35 6.59
CA GLY A 157 -12.20 -0.54 6.80
C GLY A 157 -10.96 -0.03 6.09
N MET A 158 -9.77 -0.34 6.58
CA MET A 158 -8.53 -0.05 5.87
C MET A 158 -7.77 -1.34 5.56
N LEU A 159 -7.04 -1.35 4.43
CA LEU A 159 -6.25 -2.52 4.03
C LEU A 159 -5.00 -2.11 3.26
N GLY A 160 -3.98 -2.95 3.37
CA GLY A 160 -2.74 -2.79 2.62
C GLY A 160 -1.52 -3.29 3.36
N GLY A 161 -0.43 -3.45 2.61
CA GLY A 161 0.85 -3.93 3.13
C GLY A 161 1.93 -2.87 3.12
N SER A 162 3.01 -3.09 3.90
CA SER A 162 4.16 -2.19 3.95
C SER A 162 3.75 -0.77 4.36
N TYR A 163 4.03 0.25 3.57
CA TYR A 163 3.61 1.63 3.83
C TYR A 163 2.09 1.76 3.99
N LEU A 164 1.31 1.06 3.16
CA LEU A 164 -0.15 1.07 3.24
C LEU A 164 -0.65 0.40 4.55
N GLY A 165 0.15 -0.45 5.16
CA GLY A 165 -0.10 -1.01 6.49
C GLY A 165 0.18 0.02 7.59
N TYR A 166 1.26 0.78 7.45
CA TYR A 166 1.64 1.84 8.37
C TYR A 166 0.58 2.95 8.45
N THR A 167 0.07 3.40 7.29
CA THR A 167 -0.99 4.42 7.25
C THR A 167 -2.24 4.04 8.03
N GLN A 168 -2.53 2.74 8.19
CA GLN A 168 -3.69 2.26 8.96
C GLN A 168 -3.48 2.47 10.47
N TRP A 169 -2.30 2.13 10.98
CA TRP A 169 -1.97 2.33 12.40
C TRP A 169 -1.97 3.80 12.77
N CYS A 170 -1.41 4.64 11.88
CA CYS A 170 -1.45 6.09 12.05
C CYS A 170 -2.90 6.61 12.09
N ALA A 171 -3.73 6.22 11.13
CA ALA A 171 -5.13 6.63 11.09
C ALA A 171 -5.94 6.17 12.32
N ALA A 172 -5.56 5.04 12.92
CA ALA A 172 -6.19 4.53 14.13
C ALA A 172 -5.80 5.28 15.40
N ALA A 173 -4.67 6.00 15.40
CA ALA A 173 -4.10 6.61 16.60
C ALA A 173 -5.03 7.65 17.26
N LEU A 174 -5.86 8.34 16.50
CA LEU A 174 -6.80 9.35 17.01
C LEU A 174 -8.19 8.77 17.34
N GLY A 175 -8.40 7.47 17.17
CA GLY A 175 -9.65 6.81 17.54
C GLY A 175 -10.87 7.23 16.71
N ASN A 176 -10.66 7.48 15.40
CA ASN A 176 -11.73 7.89 14.50
C ASN A 176 -12.93 6.93 14.55
N PRO A 177 -14.16 7.44 14.77
CA PRO A 177 -15.34 6.60 14.96
C PRO A 177 -15.76 5.83 13.70
N HIS A 178 -15.32 6.26 12.52
CA HIS A 178 -15.62 5.59 11.25
C HIS A 178 -14.74 4.38 11.01
N LEU A 179 -13.54 4.29 11.59
CA LEU A 179 -12.65 3.14 11.43
C LEU A 179 -13.18 1.91 12.18
N LYS A 180 -13.55 0.86 11.47
CA LYS A 180 -14.14 -0.36 12.04
C LYS A 180 -13.22 -1.58 11.96
N ALA A 181 -12.35 -1.65 10.99
CA ALA A 181 -11.46 -2.79 10.79
C ALA A 181 -10.19 -2.39 10.04
N MET A 182 -9.11 -3.13 10.29
CA MET A 182 -7.84 -2.96 9.59
C MET A 182 -7.29 -4.32 9.16
N ILE A 183 -6.72 -4.37 7.95
CA ILE A 183 -5.93 -5.50 7.47
C ILE A 183 -4.55 -4.95 7.13
N SER A 184 -3.68 -4.90 8.15
CA SER A 184 -2.32 -4.40 8.05
C SER A 184 -1.35 -5.55 7.87
N VAL A 185 -0.60 -5.57 6.76
CA VAL A 185 0.26 -6.69 6.36
C VAL A 185 1.71 -6.21 6.23
N VAL A 186 2.65 -6.93 6.88
CA VAL A 186 4.11 -6.71 6.79
C VAL A 186 4.51 -5.23 6.87
N THR A 187 4.06 -4.56 7.91
CA THR A 187 4.31 -3.14 8.13
C THR A 187 5.27 -2.88 9.28
N ALA A 188 5.85 -1.68 9.31
CA ALA A 188 6.63 -1.19 10.44
C ALA A 188 5.74 -0.96 11.67
N GLY A 189 6.25 -1.26 12.86
CA GLY A 189 5.60 -0.89 14.13
C GLY A 189 5.91 0.55 14.52
N THR A 190 7.10 1.04 14.20
CA THR A 190 7.49 2.44 14.35
C THR A 190 8.23 2.95 13.12
N ALA A 191 8.12 4.25 12.84
CA ALA A 191 8.88 4.88 11.76
C ALA A 191 10.39 4.89 12.06
N PHE A 192 10.78 4.91 13.33
CA PHE A 192 12.17 4.94 13.75
C PHE A 192 12.82 3.55 13.73
N ALA A 193 12.34 2.62 14.54
CA ALA A 193 13.03 1.35 14.78
C ALA A 193 12.83 0.31 13.67
N ASP A 194 11.68 0.34 12.99
CA ASP A 194 11.32 -0.62 11.94
C ASP A 194 11.33 0.01 10.52
N GLY A 195 11.59 1.31 10.45
CA GLY A 195 11.65 2.08 9.22
C GLY A 195 13.07 2.12 8.63
N PRO A 196 13.58 3.30 8.26
CA PRO A 196 14.92 3.43 7.67
C PRO A 196 16.05 3.18 8.67
N LEU A 197 15.80 3.32 9.98
CA LEU A 197 16.82 3.18 11.02
C LEU A 197 16.67 1.85 11.76
N HIS A 198 17.79 1.12 11.88
CA HIS A 198 17.91 -0.10 12.67
C HIS A 198 19.07 0.03 13.62
N GLY A 199 18.79 0.11 14.93
CA GLY A 199 19.84 0.27 15.94
C GLY A 199 20.66 1.56 15.77
N GLY A 200 20.06 2.62 15.28
CA GLY A 200 20.70 3.90 15.00
C GLY A 200 21.45 3.98 13.66
N CYS A 201 21.45 2.90 12.87
CA CYS A 201 22.06 2.86 11.55
C CYS A 201 20.99 2.90 10.44
N PHE A 202 21.21 3.74 9.44
CA PHE A 202 20.37 3.73 8.25
C PHE A 202 20.56 2.42 7.46
N SER A 203 19.48 1.71 7.17
CA SER A 203 19.55 0.50 6.37
C SER A 203 19.74 0.81 4.89
N SER A 204 20.55 0.01 4.18
CA SER A 204 20.74 0.15 2.74
C SER A 204 19.44 0.05 1.94
N GLY A 205 18.54 -0.86 2.36
CA GLY A 205 17.20 -0.97 1.77
C GLY A 205 16.35 0.27 2.01
N GLY A 206 16.50 0.94 3.16
CA GLY A 206 15.87 2.21 3.47
C GLY A 206 16.34 3.33 2.52
N PHE A 207 17.63 3.42 2.25
CA PHE A 207 18.14 4.38 1.26
C PHE A 207 17.65 4.08 -0.15
N ALA A 208 17.67 2.80 -0.56
CA ALA A 208 17.19 2.40 -1.87
C ALA A 208 15.73 2.83 -2.08
N TRP A 209 14.86 2.54 -1.12
CA TRP A 209 13.47 2.97 -1.18
C TRP A 209 13.34 4.50 -1.17
N ASN A 210 14.05 5.20 -0.28
CA ASN A 210 14.03 6.65 -0.22
C ASN A 210 14.49 7.29 -1.54
N PHE A 211 15.48 6.72 -2.23
CA PHE A 211 15.91 7.20 -3.54
C PHE A 211 14.78 7.07 -4.58
N ALA A 212 14.06 5.96 -4.59
CA ALA A 212 12.90 5.80 -5.47
C ALA A 212 11.76 6.77 -5.14
N MET A 213 11.69 7.24 -3.90
CA MET A 213 10.66 8.17 -3.43
C MET A 213 11.02 9.66 -3.60
N THR A 214 12.21 9.98 -4.12
CA THR A 214 12.65 11.38 -4.33
C THR A 214 11.89 12.12 -5.42
N LYS A 215 11.31 11.41 -6.37
CA LYS A 215 10.41 12.01 -7.37
C LYS A 215 8.97 11.98 -6.86
N ARG A 216 8.14 12.87 -7.40
CA ARG A 216 6.71 12.93 -7.07
C ARG A 216 6.00 11.60 -7.35
N ARG A 217 6.45 10.89 -8.39
CA ARG A 217 6.06 9.50 -8.69
C ARG A 217 7.15 8.53 -8.24
N PHE A 218 6.75 7.31 -7.93
CA PHE A 218 7.68 6.23 -7.61
C PHE A 218 8.62 5.95 -8.78
N ALA A 219 9.93 5.97 -8.53
CA ALA A 219 11.01 5.85 -9.52
C ALA A 219 11.87 4.61 -9.21
N PRO A 220 11.40 3.38 -9.51
CA PRO A 220 12.06 2.13 -9.14
C PRO A 220 13.46 2.00 -9.73
N GLU A 221 13.76 2.65 -10.84
CA GLU A 221 15.08 2.68 -11.47
C GLU A 221 16.16 3.30 -10.56
N ARG A 222 15.75 4.11 -9.57
CA ARG A 222 16.66 4.67 -8.57
C ARG A 222 17.03 3.68 -7.47
N MET A 223 16.26 2.60 -7.32
CA MET A 223 16.58 1.47 -6.44
C MET A 223 17.42 0.40 -7.17
N ASP A 224 17.11 0.17 -8.45
CA ASP A 224 17.75 -0.87 -9.26
C ASP A 224 19.04 -0.34 -9.89
N ARG A 225 20.03 -0.07 -9.02
CA ARG A 225 21.34 0.49 -9.36
C ARG A 225 22.44 -0.53 -9.15
N ALA A 226 23.50 -0.43 -9.94
CA ALA A 226 24.66 -1.31 -9.83
C ALA A 226 25.76 -0.77 -8.90
N ASP A 227 25.71 0.53 -8.55
CA ASP A 227 26.76 1.28 -7.83
C ASP A 227 26.51 1.41 -6.31
N TRP A 228 25.76 0.46 -5.73
CA TRP A 228 25.42 0.51 -4.31
C TRP A 228 26.64 0.46 -3.36
N ASP A 229 27.70 -0.26 -3.73
CA ASP A 229 28.92 -0.31 -2.93
C ASP A 229 29.56 1.09 -2.82
N GLU A 230 29.61 1.85 -3.90
CA GLU A 230 30.12 3.22 -3.94
C GLU A 230 29.22 4.18 -3.15
N ILE A 231 27.89 4.02 -3.28
CA ILE A 231 26.90 4.84 -2.56
C ILE A 231 27.01 4.64 -1.06
N LEU A 232 27.17 3.40 -0.61
CA LEU A 232 27.25 3.08 0.82
C LEU A 232 28.56 3.56 1.47
N ASP A 233 29.57 3.87 0.66
CA ASP A 233 30.83 4.47 1.11
C ASP A 233 30.80 6.01 1.20
N ILE A 234 29.74 6.67 0.78
CA ILE A 234 29.62 8.14 0.82
C ILE A 234 29.72 8.63 2.26
N ARG A 235 30.61 9.60 2.48
CA ARG A 235 30.78 10.32 3.76
C ARG A 235 30.96 11.81 3.48
N PRO A 236 30.42 12.71 4.31
CA PRO A 236 29.43 12.42 5.33
C PRO A 236 28.11 11.95 4.72
N LEU A 237 27.25 11.31 5.52
CA LEU A 237 26.04 10.64 5.03
C LEU A 237 24.97 11.66 4.56
N GLU A 238 25.02 12.88 5.06
CA GLU A 238 24.15 13.98 4.65
C GLU A 238 24.32 14.36 3.17
N ASP A 239 25.48 14.05 2.58
CA ASP A 239 25.76 14.33 1.17
C ASP A 239 25.21 13.24 0.23
N ILE A 240 24.60 12.16 0.75
CA ILE A 240 24.24 10.99 -0.03
C ILE A 240 23.31 11.33 -1.21
N GLY A 241 22.36 12.23 -1.02
CA GLY A 241 21.47 12.69 -2.08
C GLY A 241 22.25 13.38 -3.20
N GLN A 242 23.08 14.36 -2.84
CA GLN A 242 23.84 15.13 -3.82
C GLN A 242 24.88 14.26 -4.56
N LYS A 243 25.60 13.40 -3.84
CA LYS A 243 26.66 12.57 -4.45
C LYS A 243 26.12 11.39 -5.26
N ALA A 244 25.02 10.76 -4.81
CA ALA A 244 24.46 9.59 -5.47
C ALA A 244 23.42 9.91 -6.56
N LEU A 245 22.63 10.99 -6.38
CA LEU A 245 21.52 11.36 -7.26
C LEU A 245 21.76 12.67 -8.02
N GLY A 246 22.79 13.43 -7.68
CA GLY A 246 23.07 14.76 -8.25
C GLY A 246 22.07 15.83 -7.79
N GLU A 247 21.26 15.56 -6.78
CA GLU A 247 20.25 16.48 -6.27
C GLU A 247 20.18 16.45 -4.74
N ASP A 248 19.80 17.57 -4.15
CA ASP A 248 19.50 17.63 -2.73
C ASP A 248 18.19 16.90 -2.43
N VAL A 249 18.16 16.11 -1.38
CA VAL A 249 16.98 15.38 -0.92
C VAL A 249 16.62 15.80 0.52
N PRO A 250 15.82 16.86 0.68
CA PRO A 250 15.55 17.47 1.98
C PRO A 250 15.01 16.49 3.02
N PHE A 251 14.12 15.58 2.66
CA PHE A 251 13.55 14.64 3.61
C PHE A 251 14.57 13.61 4.12
N ILE A 252 15.54 13.17 3.29
CA ILE A 252 16.64 12.30 3.75
C ILE A 252 17.50 13.04 4.76
N ARG A 253 17.90 14.29 4.46
CA ARG A 253 18.67 15.10 5.41
C ARG A 253 17.91 15.34 6.71
N LYS A 254 16.60 15.60 6.62
CA LYS A 254 15.75 15.78 7.80
C LYS A 254 15.73 14.51 8.67
N MET A 255 15.58 13.33 8.07
CA MET A 255 15.65 12.07 8.80
C MET A 255 17.03 11.84 9.43
N LEU A 256 18.12 12.14 8.71
CA LEU A 256 19.49 12.01 9.22
C LEU A 256 19.80 12.98 10.38
N ALA A 257 19.13 14.13 10.44
CA ALA A 257 19.26 15.08 11.54
C ALA A 257 18.62 14.58 12.85
N HIS A 258 17.81 13.51 12.80
CA HIS A 258 17.12 12.90 13.94
C HIS A 258 17.62 11.45 14.17
N PRO A 259 18.90 11.25 14.58
CA PRO A 259 19.50 9.90 14.70
C PRO A 259 19.01 9.11 15.90
N CYS A 260 18.27 9.75 16.81
CA CYS A 260 17.66 9.14 17.98
C CYS A 260 16.15 9.26 17.91
N GLU A 261 15.43 8.38 18.62
CA GLU A 261 13.99 8.49 18.75
C GLU A 261 13.63 9.77 19.52
N ASP A 262 12.98 10.69 18.84
CA ASP A 262 12.52 11.99 19.35
C ASP A 262 11.14 12.33 18.78
N SER A 263 10.68 13.57 19.02
CA SER A 263 9.35 14.03 18.57
C SER A 263 9.20 14.16 17.04
N PHE A 264 10.26 13.95 16.28
CA PHE A 264 10.18 13.89 14.82
C PHE A 264 9.57 12.58 14.33
N TRP A 265 9.91 11.50 15.03
CA TRP A 265 9.47 10.14 14.66
C TRP A 265 8.12 9.78 15.28
#